data_0fdf6285d231923381d45e6cab1bc75f
#
_entry.id   0fdf6285d231923381d45e6cab1bc75f
#
_cell.length_a   1.000
_cell.length_b   1.000
_cell.length_c   1.000
_cell.angle_alpha   90.00
_cell.angle_beta   90.00
_cell.angle_gamma   90.00
#
_symmetry.space_group_name_H-M   'P 1'
#
loop_
_entity.id
_entity.type
_entity.pdbx_description
1 polymer ?
#
loop_
_entity_poly.entity_id
_entity_poly.type
_entity_poly.pdbx_seq_one_letter_code
_entity_poly.pdbx_strand_id
1 'polypeptide(L)'
;MKKILLIIVAVAGCVVANAQDFDLAAIAQKLAVKADSASMIMGQLNGTQAAVNHPTTEARQQLLKSFNDALGVTSKGEQYKEGNSFATEFFKVAQDMKKRTGIVMNRKAYAQAVLNRFNDTTITKNMQQEVAEINKQARALIEELTALHKDSANLAGNAQLIALKSDSLSQNMGHFFGMQMNAMSKQKKLTAEQCALLLEGFNNAINIDESNKPLVDGNVLANDFMSIQQNIKKQLNLNLNKDTYVAALTRVLNDPKVPTDEDVKALNTKVQAYMQQTQTFARENSPEALTQKGLGMKYIDKLLTTDSGYVKAPSGLVYKVLAKGSGKQFGESDRIKVMYKGTHVDGKTFDESKQPVTFAPSQVVPGFREALMMMRPGAKMIAVLPQELAYGARGAGQSIKPFETLVFEIETLGLDDAAASKDKPAKATTQTKQPQTTKATKATKATKNTKATKATSKRKTTKRRK
;
A
#
# COMPACT_ATOMS: atom_id res chain seq x y z
N MET A 1 -7.58 16.18 22.54
CA MET A 1 -6.37 16.95 22.15
C MET A 1 -5.13 16.59 22.96
N LYS A 2 -5.12 16.56 24.29
CA LYS A 2 -3.94 16.20 25.12
C LYS A 2 -3.41 14.76 24.91
N LYS A 3 -4.25 13.77 24.58
CA LYS A 3 -3.82 12.37 24.38
C LYS A 3 -3.13 12.10 23.03
N ILE A 4 -3.44 12.89 21.99
CA ILE A 4 -2.79 12.78 20.66
C ILE A 4 -1.37 13.38 20.73
N LEU A 5 -1.20 14.46 21.47
CA LEU A 5 0.11 15.06 21.74
C LEU A 5 1.05 14.11 22.48
N LEU A 6 0.51 13.31 23.42
CA LEU A 6 1.29 12.37 24.24
C LEU A 6 1.84 11.18 23.43
N ILE A 7 1.14 10.73 22.38
CA ILE A 7 1.58 9.59 21.56
C ILE A 7 2.72 10.00 20.61
N ILE A 8 2.67 11.21 20.04
CA ILE A 8 3.79 11.75 19.24
C ILE A 8 5.02 11.99 20.13
N VAL A 9 4.80 12.47 21.36
CA VAL A 9 5.87 12.71 22.34
C VAL A 9 6.42 11.40 22.92
N ALA A 10 5.63 10.35 23.11
CA ALA A 10 6.09 9.08 23.69
C ALA A 10 6.92 8.23 22.73
N VAL A 11 6.63 8.24 21.42
CA VAL A 11 7.50 7.63 20.40
C VAL A 11 8.72 8.49 20.12
N ALA A 12 8.62 9.80 20.31
CA ALA A 12 9.69 10.78 20.18
C ALA A 12 10.67 10.78 21.37
N GLY A 13 10.28 10.29 22.55
CA GLY A 13 11.09 10.37 23.77
C GLY A 13 12.46 9.70 23.72
N CYS A 14 12.69 8.72 22.83
CA CYS A 14 13.98 8.09 22.64
C CYS A 14 14.81 8.61 21.44
N VAL A 15 14.20 9.45 20.55
CA VAL A 15 14.84 9.91 19.30
C VAL A 15 14.93 11.44 19.20
N VAL A 16 14.28 12.19 20.09
CA VAL A 16 13.95 13.64 19.93
C VAL A 16 15.00 14.59 20.50
N ALA A 17 16.20 14.17 20.82
CA ALA A 17 17.27 15.15 21.09
C ALA A 17 17.54 16.12 19.88
N ASN A 18 16.99 15.81 18.69
CA ASN A 18 17.26 16.52 17.45
C ASN A 18 16.04 17.15 16.76
N ALA A 19 14.83 17.09 17.35
CA ALA A 19 13.60 17.62 16.73
C ALA A 19 13.20 19.01 17.25
N GLN A 20 14.08 19.73 17.91
CA GLN A 20 13.82 21.08 18.44
C GLN A 20 13.55 22.12 17.32
N ASP A 21 13.97 21.82 16.08
CA ASP A 21 13.84 22.71 14.93
C ASP A 21 12.52 22.56 14.16
N PHE A 22 11.62 21.64 14.59
CA PHE A 22 10.33 21.39 13.92
C PHE A 22 9.17 21.72 14.85
N ASP A 23 8.18 22.46 14.35
CA ASP A 23 6.91 22.66 15.07
C ASP A 23 6.06 21.38 15.01
N LEU A 24 6.35 20.46 15.95
CA LEU A 24 5.67 19.17 16.07
C LEU A 24 4.17 19.35 16.36
N ALA A 25 3.76 20.45 17.04
CA ALA A 25 2.37 20.73 17.33
C ALA A 25 1.61 21.11 16.05
N ALA A 26 2.18 21.99 15.21
CA ALA A 26 1.60 22.33 13.91
C ALA A 26 1.55 21.14 12.96
N ILE A 27 2.56 20.27 12.95
CA ILE A 27 2.57 19.03 12.16
C ILE A 27 1.43 18.10 12.63
N ALA A 28 1.28 17.88 13.93
CA ALA A 28 0.23 17.05 14.50
C ALA A 28 -1.17 17.58 14.18
N GLN A 29 -1.37 18.91 14.27
CA GLN A 29 -2.63 19.56 13.91
C GLN A 29 -2.95 19.38 12.42
N LYS A 30 -1.98 19.59 11.52
CA LYS A 30 -2.17 19.37 10.07
C LYS A 30 -2.49 17.90 9.75
N LEU A 31 -1.86 16.94 10.43
CA LEU A 31 -2.17 15.52 10.27
C LEU A 31 -3.60 15.20 10.73
N ALA A 32 -4.05 15.77 11.86
CA ALA A 32 -5.43 15.59 12.34
C ALA A 32 -6.45 16.14 11.34
N VAL A 33 -6.25 17.35 10.81
CA VAL A 33 -7.12 17.96 9.78
C VAL A 33 -7.16 17.09 8.51
N LYS A 34 -6.00 16.54 8.10
CA LYS A 34 -5.95 15.62 6.95
C LYS A 34 -6.69 14.32 7.22
N ALA A 35 -6.60 13.76 8.42
CA ALA A 35 -7.32 12.56 8.82
C ALA A 35 -8.84 12.77 8.81
N ASP A 36 -9.33 13.91 9.33
CA ASP A 36 -10.74 14.28 9.31
C ASP A 36 -11.26 14.44 7.88
N SER A 37 -10.53 15.16 7.04
CA SER A 37 -10.91 15.35 5.64
C SER A 37 -10.89 14.03 4.85
N ALA A 38 -9.91 13.17 5.09
CA ALA A 38 -9.86 11.83 4.50
C ALA A 38 -11.07 11.01 4.90
N SER A 39 -11.41 11.00 6.21
CA SER A 39 -12.57 10.30 6.76
C SER A 39 -13.87 10.78 6.12
N MET A 40 -14.05 12.11 5.99
CA MET A 40 -15.22 12.70 5.36
C MET A 40 -15.37 12.27 3.90
N ILE A 41 -14.31 12.41 3.09
CA ILE A 41 -14.36 12.09 1.66
C ILE A 41 -14.58 10.59 1.44
N MET A 42 -13.96 9.74 2.26
CA MET A 42 -14.16 8.28 2.23
C MET A 42 -15.59 7.90 2.62
N GLY A 43 -16.16 8.53 3.65
CA GLY A 43 -17.55 8.33 4.04
C GLY A 43 -18.52 8.75 2.92
N GLN A 44 -18.26 9.86 2.24
CA GLN A 44 -19.03 10.28 1.07
C GLN A 44 -18.93 9.27 -0.08
N LEU A 45 -17.73 8.81 -0.43
CA LEU A 45 -17.53 7.82 -1.50
C LEU A 45 -18.29 6.52 -1.20
N ASN A 46 -18.10 5.97 -0.01
CA ASN A 46 -18.71 4.71 0.37
C ASN A 46 -20.24 4.84 0.49
N GLY A 47 -20.74 5.97 1.01
CA GLY A 47 -22.16 6.28 1.04
C GLY A 47 -22.75 6.42 -0.37
N THR A 48 -22.04 7.07 -1.29
CA THR A 48 -22.44 7.23 -2.68
C THR A 48 -22.51 5.87 -3.40
N GLN A 49 -21.47 5.04 -3.25
CA GLN A 49 -21.47 3.69 -3.81
C GLN A 49 -22.60 2.83 -3.26
N ALA A 50 -22.82 2.89 -1.95
CA ALA A 50 -23.89 2.16 -1.30
C ALA A 50 -25.28 2.64 -1.76
N ALA A 51 -25.48 3.95 -1.96
CA ALA A 51 -26.75 4.51 -2.45
C ALA A 51 -27.04 4.13 -3.90
N VAL A 52 -26.00 4.03 -4.76
CA VAL A 52 -26.15 3.50 -6.13
C VAL A 52 -26.59 2.04 -6.12
N ASN A 53 -25.93 1.22 -5.27
CA ASN A 53 -26.24 -0.21 -5.16
C ASN A 53 -27.62 -0.48 -4.51
N HIS A 54 -28.11 0.44 -3.68
CA HIS A 54 -29.36 0.37 -2.93
C HIS A 54 -30.21 1.62 -3.17
N PRO A 55 -30.89 1.73 -4.32
CA PRO A 55 -31.55 2.98 -4.76
C PRO A 55 -32.80 3.33 -3.93
N THR A 56 -33.43 2.35 -3.26
CA THR A 56 -34.63 2.63 -2.44
C THR A 56 -34.27 3.14 -1.05
N THR A 57 -35.14 3.98 -0.49
CA THR A 57 -34.96 4.53 0.86
C THR A 57 -34.94 3.42 1.92
N GLU A 58 -35.80 2.42 1.81
CA GLU A 58 -35.90 1.29 2.73
C GLU A 58 -34.59 0.47 2.73
N ALA A 59 -34.05 0.18 1.55
CA ALA A 59 -32.79 -0.57 1.44
C ALA A 59 -31.63 0.21 2.05
N ARG A 60 -31.55 1.53 1.83
CA ARG A 60 -30.53 2.40 2.44
C ARG A 60 -30.66 2.49 3.96
N GLN A 61 -31.87 2.52 4.49
CA GLN A 61 -32.13 2.50 5.93
C GLN A 61 -31.72 1.18 6.57
N GLN A 62 -32.03 0.05 5.93
CA GLN A 62 -31.59 -1.28 6.38
C GLN A 62 -30.06 -1.41 6.38
N LEU A 63 -29.40 -0.94 5.30
CA LEU A 63 -27.94 -0.90 5.20
C LEU A 63 -27.35 -0.05 6.33
N LEU A 64 -27.87 1.17 6.53
CA LEU A 64 -27.39 2.10 7.55
C LEU A 64 -27.58 1.53 8.96
N LYS A 65 -28.72 0.85 9.21
CA LYS A 65 -28.95 0.15 10.48
C LYS A 65 -27.90 -0.92 10.73
N SER A 66 -27.67 -1.82 9.76
CA SER A 66 -26.70 -2.89 9.89
C SER A 66 -25.27 -2.35 10.05
N PHE A 67 -24.93 -1.31 9.31
CA PHE A 67 -23.66 -0.60 9.42
C PHE A 67 -23.46 -0.02 10.83
N ASN A 68 -24.45 0.69 11.34
CA ASN A 68 -24.38 1.29 12.68
C ASN A 68 -24.34 0.23 13.79
N ASP A 69 -25.10 -0.86 13.65
CA ASP A 69 -25.07 -1.98 14.58
C ASP A 69 -23.65 -2.60 14.62
N ALA A 70 -23.03 -2.83 13.47
CA ALA A 70 -21.67 -3.35 13.39
C ALA A 70 -20.62 -2.39 13.96
N LEU A 71 -20.77 -1.07 13.79
CA LEU A 71 -19.89 -0.07 14.40
C LEU A 71 -20.22 0.20 15.87
N GLY A 72 -21.48 0.17 16.27
CA GLY A 72 -21.96 0.37 17.65
C GLY A 72 -21.50 -0.72 18.60
N VAL A 73 -21.22 -1.90 18.06
CA VAL A 73 -20.54 -3.02 18.71
C VAL A 73 -19.20 -2.65 19.36
N THR A 74 -18.60 -1.52 19.02
CA THR A 74 -17.39 -1.03 19.70
C THR A 74 -17.59 -0.87 21.22
N SER A 75 -18.81 -0.73 21.71
CA SER A 75 -19.13 -0.73 23.14
C SER A 75 -18.94 -2.10 23.81
N LYS A 76 -19.00 -3.19 23.03
CA LYS A 76 -18.77 -4.58 23.52
C LYS A 76 -17.28 -4.99 23.46
N GLY A 77 -16.40 -4.12 22.98
CA GLY A 77 -14.96 -4.31 22.98
C GLY A 77 -14.37 -4.97 21.71
N GLU A 78 -13.05 -5.12 21.73
CA GLU A 78 -12.27 -5.57 20.56
C GLU A 78 -12.58 -7.01 20.16
N GLN A 79 -12.82 -7.90 21.13
CA GLN A 79 -13.07 -9.33 20.87
C GLN A 79 -14.38 -9.56 20.12
N TYR A 80 -15.42 -8.80 20.46
CA TYR A 80 -16.68 -8.87 19.70
C TYR A 80 -16.48 -8.42 18.24
N LYS A 81 -15.75 -7.34 18.01
CA LYS A 81 -15.39 -6.87 16.66
C LYS A 81 -14.63 -7.92 15.87
N GLU A 82 -13.66 -8.57 16.51
CA GLU A 82 -12.87 -9.63 15.87
C GLU A 82 -13.77 -10.80 15.45
N GLY A 83 -14.69 -11.22 16.33
CA GLY A 83 -15.68 -12.25 15.99
C GLY A 83 -16.57 -11.86 14.83
N ASN A 84 -17.10 -10.63 14.82
CA ASN A 84 -17.89 -10.09 13.72
C ASN A 84 -17.07 -10.07 12.42
N SER A 85 -15.80 -9.70 12.47
CA SER A 85 -14.91 -9.68 11.31
C SER A 85 -14.69 -11.08 10.71
N PHE A 86 -14.51 -12.11 11.54
CA PHE A 86 -14.42 -13.49 11.06
C PHE A 86 -15.69 -13.97 10.33
N ALA A 87 -16.87 -13.59 10.80
CA ALA A 87 -18.11 -13.92 10.11
C ALA A 87 -18.27 -13.14 8.80
N THR A 88 -17.90 -11.87 8.79
CA THR A 88 -17.97 -11.02 7.59
C THR A 88 -17.07 -11.52 6.47
N GLU A 89 -15.92 -12.10 6.81
CA GLU A 89 -15.03 -12.69 5.81
C GLU A 89 -15.70 -13.85 5.06
N PHE A 90 -16.54 -14.64 5.73
CA PHE A 90 -17.35 -15.67 5.05
C PHE A 90 -18.23 -15.07 3.93
N PHE A 91 -18.91 -13.95 4.18
CA PHE A 91 -19.79 -13.34 3.18
C PHE A 91 -19.00 -12.85 1.96
N LYS A 92 -17.82 -12.27 2.17
CA LYS A 92 -16.93 -11.83 1.07
C LYS A 92 -16.49 -13.02 0.23
N VAL A 93 -16.02 -14.08 0.87
CA VAL A 93 -15.57 -15.29 0.19
C VAL A 93 -16.73 -15.98 -0.52
N ALA A 94 -17.89 -16.10 0.11
CA ALA A 94 -19.06 -16.72 -0.49
C ALA A 94 -19.57 -15.95 -1.72
N GLN A 95 -19.58 -14.62 -1.67
CA GLN A 95 -19.96 -13.79 -2.81
C GLN A 95 -18.95 -13.89 -3.97
N ASP A 96 -17.65 -13.88 -3.68
CA ASP A 96 -16.60 -14.03 -4.71
C ASP A 96 -16.66 -15.41 -5.36
N MET A 97 -16.84 -16.49 -4.59
CA MET A 97 -17.02 -17.85 -5.07
C MET A 97 -18.24 -17.96 -5.99
N LYS A 98 -19.39 -17.46 -5.55
CA LYS A 98 -20.61 -17.44 -6.35
C LYS A 98 -20.40 -16.72 -7.69
N LYS A 99 -19.75 -15.55 -7.64
CA LYS A 99 -19.50 -14.72 -8.84
C LYS A 99 -18.55 -15.39 -9.84
N ARG A 100 -17.48 -16.04 -9.36
CA ARG A 100 -16.42 -16.61 -10.23
C ARG A 100 -16.74 -18.01 -10.72
N THR A 101 -17.39 -18.82 -9.90
CA THR A 101 -17.53 -20.26 -10.13
C THR A 101 -18.98 -20.75 -10.13
N GLY A 102 -19.94 -19.93 -9.71
CA GLY A 102 -21.34 -20.35 -9.48
C GLY A 102 -21.55 -21.10 -8.16
N ILE A 103 -20.50 -21.41 -7.42
CA ILE A 103 -20.57 -22.18 -6.17
C ILE A 103 -21.28 -21.38 -5.08
N VAL A 104 -22.33 -21.92 -4.51
CA VAL A 104 -23.05 -21.36 -3.35
C VAL A 104 -22.59 -22.07 -2.09
N MET A 105 -21.95 -21.34 -1.20
CA MET A 105 -21.48 -21.88 0.08
C MET A 105 -22.60 -22.02 1.10
N ASN A 106 -22.57 -23.06 1.92
CA ASN A 106 -23.51 -23.30 3.00
C ASN A 106 -23.05 -22.60 4.29
N ARG A 107 -23.70 -21.49 4.62
CA ARG A 107 -23.44 -20.70 5.82
C ARG A 107 -23.55 -21.51 7.13
N LYS A 108 -24.60 -22.36 7.25
CA LYS A 108 -24.83 -23.15 8.48
C LYS A 108 -23.70 -24.17 8.68
N ALA A 109 -23.33 -24.87 7.61
CA ALA A 109 -22.22 -25.82 7.63
C ALA A 109 -20.89 -25.16 8.01
N TYR A 110 -20.62 -23.97 7.43
CA TYR A 110 -19.46 -23.15 7.78
C TYR A 110 -19.47 -22.74 9.25
N ALA A 111 -20.57 -22.11 9.72
CA ALA A 111 -20.67 -21.62 11.08
C ALA A 111 -20.49 -22.73 12.12
N GLN A 112 -21.12 -23.88 11.90
CA GLN A 112 -20.97 -25.03 12.79
C GLN A 112 -19.53 -25.54 12.83
N ALA A 113 -18.86 -25.60 11.70
CA ALA A 113 -17.46 -26.02 11.63
C ALA A 113 -16.52 -25.04 12.34
N VAL A 114 -16.76 -23.71 12.21
CA VAL A 114 -16.02 -22.68 12.96
C VAL A 114 -16.17 -22.89 14.47
N LEU A 115 -17.41 -23.03 14.96
CA LEU A 115 -17.70 -23.18 16.37
C LEU A 115 -17.11 -24.49 16.94
N ASN A 116 -17.25 -25.61 16.24
CA ASN A 116 -16.69 -26.88 16.63
C ASN A 116 -15.16 -26.78 16.76
N ARG A 117 -14.52 -26.17 15.78
CA ARG A 117 -13.07 -26.09 15.75
C ARG A 117 -12.50 -25.05 16.72
N PHE A 118 -13.20 -23.94 16.95
CA PHE A 118 -12.84 -22.96 17.97
C PHE A 118 -12.82 -23.56 19.37
N ASN A 119 -13.81 -24.39 19.69
CA ASN A 119 -13.98 -25.03 21.00
C ASN A 119 -13.12 -26.30 21.15
N ASP A 120 -12.43 -26.74 20.13
CA ASP A 120 -11.61 -27.94 20.17
C ASP A 120 -10.33 -27.70 21.00
N THR A 121 -10.26 -28.40 22.13
CA THR A 121 -9.11 -28.35 23.03
C THR A 121 -7.95 -29.25 22.59
N THR A 122 -8.18 -30.14 21.62
CA THR A 122 -7.21 -31.15 21.13
C THR A 122 -6.31 -30.62 20.02
N ILE A 123 -6.39 -29.33 19.70
CA ILE A 123 -5.55 -28.71 18.65
C ILE A 123 -4.06 -28.94 18.99
N THR A 124 -3.47 -29.86 18.27
CA THR A 124 -2.13 -30.38 18.49
C THR A 124 -1.04 -29.54 17.79
N LYS A 125 0.22 -29.89 18.07
CA LYS A 125 1.46 -29.20 17.66
C LYS A 125 1.67 -29.06 16.13
N ASN A 126 0.76 -29.54 15.27
CA ASN A 126 0.96 -29.65 13.82
C ASN A 126 0.00 -28.79 12.98
N MET A 127 -0.33 -27.57 13.48
CA MET A 127 -1.26 -26.65 12.79
C MET A 127 -0.87 -26.38 11.32
N GLN A 128 0.42 -26.31 10.99
CA GLN A 128 0.86 -26.05 9.62
C GLN A 128 0.49 -27.19 8.66
N GLN A 129 0.63 -28.46 9.11
CA GLN A 129 0.26 -29.62 8.28
C GLN A 129 -1.26 -29.71 8.10
N GLU A 130 -2.01 -29.44 9.17
CA GLU A 130 -3.48 -29.43 9.11
C GLU A 130 -4.00 -28.34 8.16
N VAL A 131 -3.45 -27.13 8.23
CA VAL A 131 -3.75 -26.04 7.30
C VAL A 131 -3.42 -26.43 5.85
N ALA A 132 -2.29 -27.09 5.62
CA ALA A 132 -1.90 -27.55 4.28
C ALA A 132 -2.90 -28.59 3.73
N GLU A 133 -3.35 -29.52 4.56
CA GLU A 133 -4.34 -30.54 4.15
C GLU A 133 -5.71 -29.94 3.90
N ILE A 134 -6.19 -29.05 4.77
CA ILE A 134 -7.45 -28.31 4.55
C ILE A 134 -7.41 -27.53 3.23
N ASN A 135 -6.31 -26.82 2.97
CA ASN A 135 -6.15 -26.06 1.72
C ASN A 135 -6.12 -26.97 0.48
N LYS A 136 -5.50 -28.16 0.57
CA LYS A 136 -5.48 -29.13 -0.51
C LYS A 136 -6.89 -29.67 -0.80
N GLN A 137 -7.64 -30.05 0.24
CA GLN A 137 -9.01 -30.53 0.12
C GLN A 137 -9.95 -29.44 -0.42
N ALA A 138 -9.81 -28.19 0.05
CA ALA A 138 -10.61 -27.07 -0.44
C ALA A 138 -10.37 -26.82 -1.95
N ARG A 139 -9.11 -26.87 -2.40
CA ARG A 139 -8.79 -26.72 -3.83
C ARG A 139 -9.41 -27.82 -4.67
N ALA A 140 -9.29 -29.08 -4.26
CA ALA A 140 -9.92 -30.20 -4.97
C ALA A 140 -11.44 -30.04 -5.06
N LEU A 141 -12.11 -29.65 -3.96
CA LEU A 141 -13.54 -29.40 -3.96
C LEU A 141 -13.95 -28.25 -4.88
N ILE A 142 -13.17 -27.16 -4.93
CA ILE A 142 -13.41 -26.04 -5.83
C ILE A 142 -13.29 -26.47 -7.29
N GLU A 143 -12.27 -27.26 -7.65
CA GLU A 143 -12.09 -27.77 -9.01
C GLU A 143 -13.25 -28.68 -9.43
N GLU A 144 -13.63 -29.60 -8.57
CA GLU A 144 -14.77 -30.51 -8.82
C GLU A 144 -16.10 -29.77 -8.95
N LEU A 145 -16.40 -28.85 -8.03
CA LEU A 145 -17.60 -28.03 -8.07
C LEU A 145 -17.65 -27.14 -9.31
N THR A 146 -16.49 -26.57 -9.70
CA THR A 146 -16.40 -25.75 -10.92
C THR A 146 -16.68 -26.60 -12.18
N ALA A 147 -16.21 -27.83 -12.22
CA ALA A 147 -16.49 -28.76 -13.31
C ALA A 147 -17.98 -29.11 -13.37
N LEU A 148 -18.60 -29.44 -12.22
CA LEU A 148 -20.04 -29.76 -12.13
C LEU A 148 -20.94 -28.58 -12.55
N HIS A 149 -20.57 -27.35 -12.22
CA HIS A 149 -21.31 -26.15 -12.65
C HIS A 149 -21.14 -25.81 -14.14
N LYS A 150 -20.05 -26.26 -14.78
CA LYS A 150 -19.85 -26.11 -16.23
C LYS A 150 -20.63 -27.11 -17.07
N ASP A 151 -21.00 -28.22 -16.49
CA ASP A 151 -21.83 -29.23 -17.14
C ASP A 151 -23.31 -28.83 -17.13
N SER A 152 -23.64 -27.86 -17.98
CA SER A 152 -24.99 -27.29 -18.07
C SER A 152 -26.06 -28.31 -18.52
N ALA A 153 -25.64 -29.39 -19.22
CA ALA A 153 -26.55 -30.46 -19.67
C ALA A 153 -27.06 -31.34 -18.52
N ASN A 154 -26.25 -31.50 -17.46
CA ASN A 154 -26.56 -32.36 -16.31
C ASN A 154 -26.70 -31.60 -14.98
N LEU A 155 -26.85 -30.29 -15.02
CA LEU A 155 -26.86 -29.46 -13.82
C LEU A 155 -27.97 -29.90 -12.83
N ALA A 156 -29.16 -30.20 -13.33
CA ALA A 156 -30.28 -30.71 -12.52
C ALA A 156 -29.99 -32.08 -11.90
N GLY A 157 -29.39 -33.01 -12.66
CA GLY A 157 -28.98 -34.34 -12.17
C GLY A 157 -27.84 -34.25 -11.15
N ASN A 158 -26.97 -33.24 -11.24
CA ASN A 158 -25.86 -33.04 -10.35
C ASN A 158 -26.21 -32.18 -9.10
N ALA A 159 -27.43 -31.68 -8.97
CA ALA A 159 -27.81 -30.76 -7.93
C ALA A 159 -27.51 -31.25 -6.49
N GLN A 160 -27.84 -32.52 -6.23
CA GLN A 160 -27.59 -33.11 -4.90
C GLN A 160 -26.10 -33.30 -4.62
N LEU A 161 -25.29 -33.67 -5.60
CA LEU A 161 -23.84 -33.80 -5.49
C LEU A 161 -23.18 -32.43 -5.30
N ILE A 162 -23.66 -31.42 -6.03
CA ILE A 162 -23.22 -30.02 -5.89
C ILE A 162 -23.49 -29.54 -4.47
N ALA A 163 -24.70 -29.78 -3.91
CA ALA A 163 -25.04 -29.40 -2.55
C ALA A 163 -24.10 -30.03 -1.52
N LEU A 164 -23.91 -31.36 -1.60
CA LEU A 164 -23.04 -32.11 -0.70
C LEU A 164 -21.59 -31.62 -0.73
N LYS A 165 -21.04 -31.36 -1.93
CA LYS A 165 -19.68 -30.85 -2.08
C LYS A 165 -19.54 -29.38 -1.62
N SER A 166 -20.59 -28.57 -1.81
CA SER A 166 -20.64 -27.20 -1.28
C SER A 166 -20.67 -27.18 0.25
N ASP A 167 -21.38 -28.12 0.87
CA ASP A 167 -21.36 -28.31 2.31
C ASP A 167 -19.96 -28.70 2.81
N SER A 168 -19.32 -29.67 2.15
CA SER A 168 -17.97 -30.11 2.49
C SER A 168 -16.94 -28.98 2.32
N LEU A 169 -17.05 -28.17 1.27
CA LEU A 169 -16.20 -26.97 1.10
C LEU A 169 -16.42 -25.96 2.21
N SER A 170 -17.70 -25.72 2.56
CA SER A 170 -18.07 -24.78 3.62
C SER A 170 -17.55 -25.24 4.98
N GLN A 171 -17.63 -26.53 5.28
CA GLN A 171 -17.06 -27.12 6.49
C GLN A 171 -15.54 -26.99 6.53
N ASN A 172 -14.83 -27.31 5.44
CA ASN A 172 -13.38 -27.16 5.38
C ASN A 172 -12.93 -25.71 5.63
N MET A 173 -13.62 -24.75 5.03
CA MET A 173 -13.34 -23.35 5.29
C MET A 173 -13.68 -22.94 6.72
N GLY A 174 -14.80 -23.44 7.27
CA GLY A 174 -15.17 -23.23 8.68
C GLY A 174 -14.11 -23.79 9.63
N HIS A 175 -13.58 -24.98 9.38
CA HIS A 175 -12.47 -25.56 10.15
C HIS A 175 -11.24 -24.67 10.12
N PHE A 176 -10.85 -24.17 8.95
CA PHE A 176 -9.72 -23.25 8.81
C PHE A 176 -9.88 -21.97 9.63
N PHE A 177 -11.02 -21.31 9.51
CA PHE A 177 -11.29 -20.08 10.26
C PHE A 177 -11.44 -20.34 11.76
N GLY A 178 -12.07 -21.43 12.17
CA GLY A 178 -12.16 -21.84 13.56
C GLY A 178 -10.78 -22.09 14.19
N MET A 179 -9.86 -22.69 13.44
CA MET A 179 -8.46 -22.82 13.87
C MET A 179 -7.78 -21.45 14.05
N GLN A 180 -7.98 -20.54 13.11
CA GLN A 180 -7.41 -19.20 13.22
C GLN A 180 -7.94 -18.44 14.44
N MET A 181 -9.26 -18.48 14.68
CA MET A 181 -9.87 -17.89 15.87
C MET A 181 -9.32 -18.51 17.16
N ASN A 182 -9.20 -19.83 17.23
CA ASN A 182 -8.64 -20.54 18.38
C ASN A 182 -7.15 -20.16 18.60
N ALA A 183 -6.34 -20.17 17.54
CA ALA A 183 -4.94 -19.78 17.62
C ALA A 183 -4.78 -18.31 18.10
N MET A 184 -5.57 -17.39 17.56
CA MET A 184 -5.58 -15.99 17.96
C MET A 184 -5.99 -15.85 19.43
N SER A 185 -7.03 -16.54 19.89
CA SER A 185 -7.48 -16.47 21.29
C SER A 185 -6.38 -16.93 22.24
N LYS A 186 -5.66 -18.00 21.90
CA LYS A 186 -4.52 -18.51 22.69
C LYS A 186 -3.34 -17.55 22.66
N GLN A 187 -3.00 -17.02 21.48
CA GLN A 187 -1.89 -16.06 21.33
C GLN A 187 -2.14 -14.78 22.15
N LYS A 188 -3.37 -14.28 22.13
CA LYS A 188 -3.79 -13.10 22.90
C LYS A 188 -4.08 -13.41 24.35
N LYS A 189 -4.06 -14.66 24.78
CA LYS A 189 -4.40 -15.14 26.14
C LYS A 189 -5.77 -14.63 26.58
N LEU A 190 -6.78 -14.76 25.70
CA LEU A 190 -8.11 -14.31 26.00
C LEU A 190 -8.74 -15.07 27.16
N THR A 191 -9.45 -14.36 28.06
CA THR A 191 -10.25 -14.98 29.12
C THR A 191 -11.48 -15.67 28.54
N ALA A 192 -12.17 -16.49 29.34
CA ALA A 192 -13.43 -17.14 28.95
C ALA A 192 -14.50 -16.12 28.55
N GLU A 193 -14.61 -14.99 29.26
CA GLU A 193 -15.52 -13.90 28.93
C GLU A 193 -15.18 -13.23 27.59
N GLN A 194 -13.90 -13.01 27.34
CA GLN A 194 -13.43 -12.47 26.06
C GLN A 194 -13.66 -13.43 24.90
N CYS A 195 -13.49 -14.74 25.11
CA CYS A 195 -13.86 -15.76 24.12
C CYS A 195 -15.38 -15.78 23.88
N ALA A 196 -16.21 -15.61 24.91
CA ALA A 196 -17.65 -15.51 24.75
C ALA A 196 -18.04 -14.28 23.90
N LEU A 197 -17.43 -13.13 24.13
CA LEU A 197 -17.66 -11.93 23.31
C LEU A 197 -17.21 -12.13 21.85
N LEU A 198 -16.09 -12.83 21.62
CA LEU A 198 -15.64 -13.20 20.28
C LEU A 198 -16.67 -14.07 19.55
N LEU A 199 -17.20 -15.09 20.23
CA LEU A 199 -18.25 -15.96 19.68
C LEU A 199 -19.58 -15.24 19.49
N GLU A 200 -19.95 -14.33 20.40
CA GLU A 200 -21.14 -13.51 20.24
C GLU A 200 -21.06 -12.64 18.98
N GLY A 201 -19.92 -11.96 18.78
CA GLY A 201 -19.69 -11.16 17.56
C GLY A 201 -19.76 -11.98 16.29
N PHE A 202 -19.16 -13.17 16.28
CA PHE A 202 -19.24 -14.11 15.17
C PHE A 202 -20.68 -14.56 14.91
N ASN A 203 -21.40 -15.01 15.95
CA ASN A 203 -22.77 -15.51 15.82
C ASN A 203 -23.75 -14.44 15.35
N ASN A 204 -23.61 -13.22 15.84
CA ASN A 204 -24.49 -12.13 15.43
C ASN A 204 -24.27 -11.77 13.95
N ALA A 205 -23.04 -11.71 13.50
CA ALA A 205 -22.75 -11.39 12.11
C ALA A 205 -23.08 -12.54 11.15
N ILE A 206 -22.72 -13.79 11.48
CA ILE A 206 -22.96 -14.94 10.60
C ILE A 206 -24.46 -15.23 10.43
N ASN A 207 -25.33 -14.82 11.35
CA ASN A 207 -26.76 -15.01 11.28
C ASN A 207 -27.52 -13.87 10.55
N ILE A 208 -26.82 -12.88 9.99
CA ILE A 208 -27.45 -11.90 9.10
C ILE A 208 -28.07 -12.63 7.91
N ASP A 209 -29.34 -12.31 7.60
CA ASP A 209 -30.02 -12.90 6.45
C ASP A 209 -29.33 -12.52 5.13
N GLU A 210 -28.73 -13.51 4.46
CA GLU A 210 -28.01 -13.30 3.19
C GLU A 210 -28.93 -12.85 2.04
N SER A 211 -30.23 -13.16 2.10
CA SER A 211 -31.19 -12.70 1.11
C SER A 211 -31.46 -11.19 1.24
N ASN A 212 -31.26 -10.65 2.43
CA ASN A 212 -31.33 -9.21 2.68
C ASN A 212 -29.99 -8.53 2.40
N LYS A 213 -29.73 -8.29 1.12
CA LYS A 213 -28.49 -7.71 0.65
C LYS A 213 -28.10 -6.38 1.34
N PRO A 214 -29.02 -5.43 1.59
CA PRO A 214 -28.72 -4.22 2.34
C PRO A 214 -28.12 -4.48 3.74
N LEU A 215 -28.62 -5.47 4.47
CA LEU A 215 -28.08 -5.82 5.79
C LEU A 215 -26.67 -6.39 5.70
N VAL A 216 -26.44 -7.30 4.74
CA VAL A 216 -25.11 -7.88 4.49
C VAL A 216 -24.11 -6.80 4.10
N ASP A 217 -24.45 -5.97 3.13
CA ASP A 217 -23.57 -4.92 2.61
C ASP A 217 -23.26 -3.86 3.67
N GLY A 218 -24.22 -3.52 4.55
CA GLY A 218 -23.98 -2.61 5.67
C GLY A 218 -22.96 -3.16 6.68
N ASN A 219 -23.06 -4.45 7.01
CA ASN A 219 -22.09 -5.10 7.89
C ASN A 219 -20.70 -5.17 7.26
N VAL A 220 -20.61 -5.56 5.98
CA VAL A 220 -19.36 -5.58 5.20
C VAL A 220 -18.71 -4.21 5.18
N LEU A 221 -19.48 -3.16 4.90
CA LEU A 221 -18.99 -1.78 4.83
C LEU A 221 -18.38 -1.31 6.16
N ALA A 222 -19.03 -1.66 7.29
CA ALA A 222 -18.51 -1.32 8.62
C ALA A 222 -17.16 -2.00 8.90
N ASN A 223 -17.04 -3.28 8.57
CA ASN A 223 -15.79 -4.04 8.76
C ASN A 223 -14.68 -3.56 7.82
N ASP A 224 -15.01 -3.19 6.59
CA ASP A 224 -14.05 -2.60 5.64
C ASP A 224 -13.50 -1.27 6.17
N PHE A 225 -14.37 -0.40 6.68
CA PHE A 225 -13.91 0.85 7.30
C PHE A 225 -12.95 0.60 8.48
N MET A 226 -13.29 -0.34 9.38
CA MET A 226 -12.44 -0.67 10.52
C MET A 226 -11.07 -1.22 10.07
N SER A 227 -11.06 -2.08 9.04
CA SER A 227 -9.83 -2.63 8.47
C SER A 227 -8.96 -1.55 7.83
N ILE A 228 -9.57 -0.62 7.07
CA ILE A 228 -8.88 0.52 6.46
C ILE A 228 -8.30 1.43 7.55
N GLN A 229 -9.07 1.73 8.60
CA GLN A 229 -8.62 2.55 9.72
C GLN A 229 -7.38 1.95 10.40
N GLN A 230 -7.38 0.62 10.67
CA GLN A 230 -6.25 -0.07 11.26
C GLN A 230 -5.01 -0.06 10.34
N ASN A 231 -5.21 -0.31 9.04
CA ASN A 231 -4.11 -0.30 8.07
C ASN A 231 -3.47 1.09 7.93
N ILE A 232 -4.28 2.14 7.84
CA ILE A 232 -3.79 3.52 7.75
C ILE A 232 -3.07 3.91 9.04
N LYS A 233 -3.59 3.53 10.20
CA LYS A 233 -2.91 3.73 11.48
C LYS A 233 -1.55 3.04 11.52
N LYS A 234 -1.49 1.77 11.08
CA LYS A 234 -0.24 0.99 11.07
C LYS A 234 0.80 1.54 10.09
N GLN A 235 0.38 1.95 8.89
CA GLN A 235 1.29 2.37 7.83
C GLN A 235 1.73 3.84 7.95
N LEU A 236 0.83 4.71 8.40
CA LEU A 236 1.02 6.16 8.36
C LEU A 236 0.96 6.81 9.74
N ASN A 237 0.71 6.01 10.80
CA ASN A 237 0.40 6.51 12.14
C ASN A 237 -0.72 7.57 12.16
N LEU A 238 -1.66 7.47 11.21
CA LEU A 238 -2.77 8.38 11.03
C LEU A 238 -4.07 7.73 11.54
N ASN A 239 -4.78 8.41 12.43
CA ASN A 239 -6.07 7.94 12.94
C ASN A 239 -7.20 8.58 12.13
N LEU A 240 -7.89 7.78 11.29
CA LEU A 240 -9.12 8.22 10.66
C LEU A 240 -10.20 8.50 11.72
N ASN A 241 -10.95 9.57 11.55
CA ASN A 241 -12.03 9.97 12.45
C ASN A 241 -13.31 9.20 12.10
N LYS A 242 -13.68 8.25 12.96
CA LYS A 242 -14.87 7.41 12.79
C LYS A 242 -16.15 8.27 12.70
N ASP A 243 -16.31 9.25 13.60
CA ASP A 243 -17.55 10.04 13.66
C ASP A 243 -17.73 10.90 12.40
N THR A 244 -16.65 11.50 11.91
CA THR A 244 -16.65 12.24 10.64
C THR A 244 -17.01 11.33 9.45
N TYR A 245 -16.46 10.11 9.42
CA TYR A 245 -16.77 9.14 8.37
C TYR A 245 -18.26 8.73 8.42
N VAL A 246 -18.74 8.33 9.60
CA VAL A 246 -20.14 7.91 9.82
C VAL A 246 -21.11 9.03 9.45
N ALA A 247 -20.84 10.26 9.89
CA ALA A 247 -21.67 11.42 9.57
C ALA A 247 -21.75 11.66 8.05
N ALA A 248 -20.61 11.59 7.36
CA ALA A 248 -20.56 11.78 5.91
C ALA A 248 -21.32 10.69 5.16
N LEU A 249 -21.14 9.43 5.53
CA LEU A 249 -21.83 8.28 4.96
C LEU A 249 -23.35 8.38 5.20
N THR A 250 -23.76 8.63 6.45
CA THR A 250 -25.16 8.76 6.84
C THR A 250 -25.88 9.88 6.09
N ARG A 251 -25.20 11.01 5.90
CA ARG A 251 -25.74 12.13 5.12
C ARG A 251 -26.07 11.72 3.72
N VAL A 252 -25.18 10.98 3.04
CA VAL A 252 -25.43 10.53 1.65
C VAL A 252 -26.54 9.50 1.59
N LEU A 253 -26.59 8.54 2.52
CA LEU A 253 -27.62 7.49 2.52
C LEU A 253 -29.01 8.03 2.86
N ASN A 254 -29.11 9.14 3.58
CA ASN A 254 -30.37 9.84 3.87
C ASN A 254 -30.78 10.84 2.79
N ASP A 255 -29.94 11.14 1.81
CA ASP A 255 -30.29 12.02 0.70
C ASP A 255 -31.34 11.32 -0.18
N PRO A 256 -32.52 11.93 -0.45
CA PRO A 256 -33.50 11.33 -1.35
C PRO A 256 -33.01 11.18 -2.78
N LYS A 257 -32.02 11.98 -3.19
CA LYS A 257 -31.40 11.89 -4.51
C LYS A 257 -30.50 10.65 -4.58
N VAL A 258 -30.75 9.78 -5.56
CA VAL A 258 -29.88 8.65 -5.85
C VAL A 258 -28.69 9.16 -6.67
N PRO A 259 -27.44 8.95 -6.21
CA PRO A 259 -26.25 9.32 -6.97
C PRO A 259 -26.10 8.47 -8.23
N THR A 260 -25.22 8.92 -9.14
CA THR A 260 -24.87 8.22 -10.37
C THR A 260 -23.50 7.52 -10.24
N ASP A 261 -23.19 6.61 -11.19
CA ASP A 261 -21.85 6.02 -11.31
C ASP A 261 -20.77 7.06 -11.61
N GLU A 262 -21.12 8.17 -12.25
CA GLU A 262 -20.22 9.30 -12.48
C GLU A 262 -19.87 10.02 -11.19
N ASP A 263 -20.82 10.19 -10.27
CA ASP A 263 -20.56 10.74 -8.94
C ASP A 263 -19.59 9.85 -8.15
N VAL A 264 -19.75 8.52 -8.25
CA VAL A 264 -18.81 7.55 -7.64
C VAL A 264 -17.42 7.69 -8.22
N LYS A 265 -17.28 7.76 -9.56
CA LYS A 265 -15.97 7.91 -10.21
C LYS A 265 -15.28 9.22 -9.82
N ALA A 266 -16.03 10.32 -9.80
CA ALA A 266 -15.51 11.63 -9.41
C ALA A 266 -15.03 11.64 -7.97
N LEU A 267 -15.79 11.05 -7.03
CA LEU A 267 -15.39 10.94 -5.63
C LEU A 267 -14.19 10.00 -5.45
N ASN A 268 -14.13 8.89 -6.18
CA ASN A 268 -12.99 7.96 -6.11
C ASN A 268 -11.69 8.66 -6.53
N THR A 269 -11.72 9.45 -7.61
CA THR A 269 -10.56 10.25 -8.04
C THR A 269 -10.13 11.24 -6.93
N LYS A 270 -11.09 11.91 -6.29
CA LYS A 270 -10.81 12.83 -5.17
C LYS A 270 -10.21 12.10 -3.98
N VAL A 271 -10.75 10.94 -3.60
CA VAL A 271 -10.22 10.13 -2.51
C VAL A 271 -8.78 9.71 -2.80
N GLN A 272 -8.49 9.19 -3.99
CA GLN A 272 -7.15 8.77 -4.38
C GLN A 272 -6.15 9.92 -4.31
N ALA A 273 -6.49 11.07 -4.90
CA ALA A 273 -5.63 12.26 -4.88
C ALA A 273 -5.38 12.75 -3.45
N TYR A 274 -6.43 12.81 -2.63
CA TYR A 274 -6.32 13.27 -1.25
C TYR A 274 -5.51 12.31 -0.37
N MET A 275 -5.73 11.01 -0.53
CA MET A 275 -4.96 9.99 0.18
C MET A 275 -3.48 10.02 -0.19
N GLN A 276 -3.16 10.20 -1.48
CA GLN A 276 -1.77 10.35 -1.92
C GLN A 276 -1.10 11.57 -1.29
N GLN A 277 -1.77 12.74 -1.26
CA GLN A 277 -1.26 13.94 -0.60
C GLN A 277 -1.07 13.73 0.90
N THR A 278 -2.01 13.05 1.54
CA THR A 278 -1.94 12.76 2.99
C THR A 278 -0.81 11.79 3.31
N GLN A 279 -0.62 10.75 2.50
CA GLN A 279 0.51 9.81 2.63
C GLN A 279 1.85 10.51 2.45
N THR A 280 1.97 11.36 1.43
CA THR A 280 3.18 12.15 1.20
C THR A 280 3.49 13.04 2.41
N PHE A 281 2.51 13.79 2.90
CA PHE A 281 2.68 14.64 4.07
C PHE A 281 3.06 13.85 5.33
N ALA A 282 2.38 12.72 5.58
CA ALA A 282 2.68 11.86 6.74
C ALA A 282 4.10 11.28 6.66
N ARG A 283 4.53 10.86 5.47
CA ARG A 283 5.88 10.33 5.22
C ARG A 283 6.96 11.39 5.42
N GLU A 284 6.74 12.59 4.88
CA GLU A 284 7.68 13.71 4.99
C GLU A 284 7.83 14.24 6.43
N ASN A 285 6.86 13.99 7.28
CA ASN A 285 6.81 14.41 8.67
C ASN A 285 6.81 13.21 9.65
N SER A 286 7.23 12.03 9.18
CA SER A 286 7.45 10.88 10.07
C SER A 286 8.61 11.13 11.03
N PRO A 287 8.66 10.49 12.19
CA PRO A 287 9.78 10.63 13.13
C PRO A 287 11.15 10.37 12.47
N GLU A 288 11.22 9.38 11.59
CA GLU A 288 12.44 9.03 10.84
C GLU A 288 12.83 10.15 9.86
N ALA A 289 11.84 10.71 9.14
CA ALA A 289 12.07 11.82 8.22
C ALA A 289 12.55 13.07 8.95
N LEU A 290 11.91 13.42 10.06
CA LEU A 290 12.31 14.57 10.87
C LEU A 290 13.70 14.38 11.48
N THR A 291 14.03 13.17 11.91
CA THR A 291 15.38 12.83 12.40
C THR A 291 16.43 13.04 11.32
N GLN A 292 16.23 12.49 10.11
CA GLN A 292 17.21 12.64 9.03
C GLN A 292 17.36 14.10 8.58
N LYS A 293 16.26 14.81 8.43
CA LYS A 293 16.28 16.25 8.12
C LYS A 293 17.01 17.05 9.21
N GLY A 294 16.74 16.79 10.48
CA GLY A 294 17.39 17.44 11.61
C GLY A 294 18.90 17.18 11.68
N LEU A 295 19.34 15.94 11.40
CA LEU A 295 20.77 15.60 11.31
C LEU A 295 21.46 16.40 10.18
N GLY A 296 20.80 16.48 9.00
CA GLY A 296 21.32 17.24 7.88
C GLY A 296 21.41 18.75 8.16
N MET A 297 20.35 19.33 8.75
CA MET A 297 20.34 20.74 9.12
C MET A 297 21.46 21.08 10.10
N LYS A 298 21.60 20.31 11.19
CA LYS A 298 22.66 20.53 12.18
C LYS A 298 24.05 20.40 11.58
N TYR A 299 24.25 19.43 10.68
CA TYR A 299 25.51 19.27 9.99
C TYR A 299 25.85 20.51 9.12
N ILE A 300 24.89 20.98 8.35
CA ILE A 300 25.03 22.17 7.51
C ILE A 300 25.31 23.42 8.37
N ASP A 301 24.53 23.64 9.42
CA ASP A 301 24.69 24.80 10.31
C ASP A 301 26.06 24.80 10.99
N LYS A 302 26.52 23.60 11.44
CA LYS A 302 27.87 23.44 11.97
C LYS A 302 28.93 23.86 10.96
N LEU A 303 28.85 23.41 9.71
CA LEU A 303 29.82 23.77 8.67
C LEU A 303 29.85 25.25 8.41
N LEU A 304 28.69 25.90 8.26
CA LEU A 304 28.57 27.33 7.97
C LEU A 304 29.04 28.23 9.12
N THR A 305 28.97 27.71 10.37
CA THR A 305 29.41 28.47 11.57
C THR A 305 30.85 28.24 11.92
N THR A 306 31.42 27.05 11.64
CA THR A 306 32.78 26.72 12.08
C THR A 306 33.83 26.86 10.99
N ASP A 307 33.47 26.94 9.71
CA ASP A 307 34.38 27.03 8.59
C ASP A 307 33.87 28.04 7.55
N SER A 308 34.45 29.25 7.57
CA SER A 308 34.12 30.35 6.66
C SER A 308 34.38 30.03 5.16
N GLY A 309 35.01 28.92 4.84
CA GLY A 309 35.21 28.47 3.47
C GLY A 309 33.98 27.85 2.82
N TYR A 310 32.94 27.49 3.63
CA TYR A 310 31.67 27.00 3.11
C TYR A 310 30.74 28.13 2.74
N VAL A 311 30.08 27.98 1.59
CA VAL A 311 29.09 28.94 1.07
C VAL A 311 27.78 28.18 0.80
N LYS A 312 26.65 28.79 1.14
CA LYS A 312 25.32 28.28 0.82
C LYS A 312 24.78 28.98 -0.43
N ALA A 313 24.51 28.19 -1.47
CA ALA A 313 23.86 28.66 -2.69
C ALA A 313 22.36 28.92 -2.47
N PRO A 314 21.71 29.71 -3.34
CA PRO A 314 20.26 29.97 -3.27
C PRO A 314 19.40 28.70 -3.37
N SER A 315 19.87 27.65 -4.05
CA SER A 315 19.23 26.33 -4.13
C SER A 315 19.20 25.58 -2.80
N GLY A 316 20.07 25.96 -1.86
CA GLY A 316 20.32 25.25 -0.61
C GLY A 316 21.57 24.36 -0.64
N LEU A 317 22.22 24.20 -1.79
CA LEU A 317 23.52 23.51 -1.89
C LEU A 317 24.54 24.24 -1.00
N VAL A 318 25.26 23.49 -0.16
CA VAL A 318 26.38 24.03 0.62
C VAL A 318 27.66 23.46 0.08
N TYR A 319 28.64 24.33 -0.24
CA TYR A 319 29.86 23.88 -0.89
C TYR A 319 31.10 24.63 -0.40
N LYS A 320 32.24 23.98 -0.56
CA LYS A 320 33.58 24.56 -0.32
C LYS A 320 34.48 24.22 -1.50
N VAL A 321 35.05 25.25 -2.13
CA VAL A 321 36.00 25.09 -3.23
C VAL A 321 37.39 24.85 -2.64
N LEU A 322 37.96 23.66 -2.90
CA LEU A 322 39.31 23.30 -2.49
C LEU A 322 40.37 23.67 -3.54
N ALA A 323 40.00 23.51 -4.83
CA ALA A 323 40.79 23.94 -5.97
C ALA A 323 39.88 24.51 -7.06
N LYS A 324 40.24 25.68 -7.62
CA LYS A 324 39.36 26.40 -8.58
C LYS A 324 39.35 25.75 -9.98
N GLY A 325 40.38 25.00 -10.32
CA GLY A 325 40.59 24.53 -11.70
C GLY A 325 40.88 25.66 -12.67
N SER A 326 40.94 25.36 -13.96
CA SER A 326 41.23 26.30 -15.02
C SER A 326 40.41 25.99 -16.28
N GLY A 327 40.40 26.92 -17.24
CA GLY A 327 39.66 26.77 -18.47
C GLY A 327 38.17 27.13 -18.38
N LYS A 328 37.39 26.69 -19.36
CA LYS A 328 35.94 26.98 -19.44
C LYS A 328 35.17 26.16 -18.43
N GLN A 329 34.15 26.78 -17.84
CA GLN A 329 33.17 26.14 -16.98
C GLN A 329 32.36 25.09 -17.79
N PHE A 330 31.97 23.98 -17.13
CA PHE A 330 31.21 22.92 -17.77
C PHE A 330 29.77 23.35 -18.10
N GLY A 331 29.25 22.80 -19.18
CA GLY A 331 27.88 23.01 -19.64
C GLY A 331 26.98 21.78 -19.42
N GLU A 332 25.66 21.96 -19.56
CA GLU A 332 24.67 20.91 -19.32
C GLU A 332 24.82 19.67 -20.21
N SER A 333 25.34 19.86 -21.44
CA SER A 333 25.53 18.80 -22.43
C SER A 333 26.89 18.11 -22.33
N ASP A 334 27.77 18.61 -21.47
CA ASP A 334 29.12 18.11 -21.36
C ASP A 334 29.16 16.71 -20.73
N ARG A 335 30.12 15.92 -21.16
CA ARG A 335 30.46 14.65 -20.50
C ARG A 335 31.74 14.88 -19.69
N ILE A 336 31.56 14.89 -18.37
CA ILE A 336 32.59 15.33 -17.43
C ILE A 336 33.24 14.12 -16.78
N LYS A 337 34.57 13.99 -16.89
CA LYS A 337 35.35 13.00 -16.12
C LYS A 337 35.58 13.51 -14.72
N VAL A 338 35.19 12.70 -13.73
CA VAL A 338 35.34 13.03 -12.32
C VAL A 338 35.92 11.88 -11.52
N MET A 339 36.60 12.22 -10.44
CA MET A 339 36.74 11.36 -9.26
C MET A 339 35.82 11.91 -8.18
N TYR A 340 35.13 11.00 -7.44
CA TYR A 340 34.26 11.44 -6.35
C TYR A 340 34.27 10.46 -5.19
N LYS A 341 33.91 10.99 -4.03
CA LYS A 341 33.64 10.23 -2.83
C LYS A 341 32.37 10.75 -2.19
N GLY A 342 31.36 9.87 -2.01
CA GLY A 342 30.11 10.17 -1.33
C GLY A 342 30.09 9.62 0.09
N THR A 343 29.77 10.48 1.07
CA THR A 343 29.68 10.11 2.49
C THR A 343 28.37 10.58 3.08
N HIS A 344 27.94 9.86 4.11
CA HIS A 344 26.90 10.34 5.03
C HIS A 344 27.43 11.49 5.89
N VAL A 345 26.53 12.20 6.58
CA VAL A 345 26.93 13.27 7.52
C VAL A 345 27.75 12.79 8.71
N ASP A 346 27.73 11.48 9.01
CA ASP A 346 28.59 10.82 10.02
C ASP A 346 29.98 10.44 9.49
N GLY A 347 30.27 10.75 8.22
CA GLY A 347 31.55 10.49 7.57
C GLY A 347 31.72 9.09 6.94
N LYS A 348 30.73 8.19 7.10
CA LYS A 348 30.78 6.87 6.47
C LYS A 348 30.60 6.97 4.96
N THR A 349 31.47 6.31 4.23
CA THR A 349 31.40 6.26 2.75
C THR A 349 30.27 5.32 2.32
N PHE A 350 29.41 5.78 1.42
CA PHE A 350 28.38 4.96 0.78
C PHE A 350 28.73 4.64 -0.69
N ASP A 351 29.53 5.50 -1.31
CA ASP A 351 29.97 5.31 -2.70
C ASP A 351 31.27 6.10 -2.96
N GLU A 352 32.16 5.54 -3.77
CA GLU A 352 33.38 6.23 -4.21
C GLU A 352 33.87 5.68 -5.57
N SER A 353 34.42 6.54 -6.39
CA SER A 353 35.08 6.13 -7.64
C SER A 353 36.53 5.75 -7.38
N LYS A 354 36.92 4.52 -7.78
CA LYS A 354 38.34 4.09 -7.76
C LYS A 354 39.09 4.43 -9.04
N GLN A 355 38.39 4.81 -10.08
CA GLN A 355 38.88 5.24 -11.36
C GLN A 355 38.03 6.40 -11.88
N PRO A 356 38.50 7.24 -12.79
CA PRO A 356 37.70 8.30 -13.40
C PRO A 356 36.37 7.78 -13.98
N VAL A 357 35.26 8.40 -13.60
CA VAL A 357 33.94 8.10 -14.12
C VAL A 357 33.43 9.30 -14.90
N THR A 358 32.76 9.04 -16.02
CA THR A 358 32.15 10.10 -16.82
C THR A 358 30.69 10.26 -16.52
N PHE A 359 30.27 11.46 -16.11
CA PHE A 359 28.87 11.84 -15.92
C PHE A 359 28.42 12.90 -16.90
N ALA A 360 27.18 12.79 -17.35
CA ALA A 360 26.46 13.93 -17.90
C ALA A 360 25.65 14.59 -16.76
N PRO A 361 25.59 15.94 -16.68
CA PRO A 361 24.85 16.63 -15.62
C PRO A 361 23.39 16.20 -15.49
N SER A 362 22.75 15.80 -16.60
CA SER A 362 21.36 15.29 -16.61
C SER A 362 21.17 13.90 -15.96
N GLN A 363 22.26 13.18 -15.66
CA GLN A 363 22.23 11.81 -15.16
C GLN A 363 22.49 11.70 -13.66
N VAL A 364 22.73 12.81 -12.99
CA VAL A 364 23.05 12.86 -11.55
C VAL A 364 21.98 13.63 -10.78
N VAL A 365 21.97 13.49 -9.45
CA VAL A 365 21.05 14.23 -8.58
C VAL A 365 21.23 15.74 -8.67
N PRO A 366 20.18 16.55 -8.42
CA PRO A 366 20.20 17.99 -8.67
C PRO A 366 21.39 18.73 -8.06
N GLY A 367 21.73 18.43 -6.80
CA GLY A 367 22.84 19.11 -6.13
C GLY A 367 24.21 18.73 -6.67
N PHE A 368 24.40 17.48 -7.11
CA PHE A 368 25.64 17.06 -7.76
C PHE A 368 25.76 17.71 -9.15
N ARG A 369 24.67 17.80 -9.90
CA ARG A 369 24.59 18.53 -11.16
C ARG A 369 24.99 19.98 -10.97
N GLU A 370 24.39 20.69 -9.98
CA GLU A 370 24.69 22.08 -9.70
C GLU A 370 26.17 22.26 -9.35
N ALA A 371 26.75 21.40 -8.53
CA ALA A 371 28.19 21.41 -8.20
C ALA A 371 29.05 21.28 -9.47
N LEU A 372 28.78 20.31 -10.35
CA LEU A 372 29.51 20.15 -11.61
C LEU A 372 29.44 21.38 -12.50
N MET A 373 28.25 22.03 -12.57
CA MET A 373 28.06 23.24 -13.38
C MET A 373 28.80 24.46 -12.84
N MET A 374 29.20 24.45 -11.57
CA MET A 374 30.03 25.49 -10.94
C MET A 374 31.53 25.23 -11.14
N MET A 375 31.92 24.03 -11.52
CA MET A 375 33.32 23.58 -11.59
C MET A 375 33.94 23.80 -12.99
N ARG A 376 35.25 23.68 -13.05
CA ARG A 376 36.10 23.75 -14.25
C ARG A 376 37.06 22.57 -14.25
N PRO A 377 37.69 22.22 -15.36
CA PRO A 377 38.74 21.19 -15.38
C PRO A 377 39.81 21.41 -14.30
N GLY A 378 40.13 20.35 -13.54
CA GLY A 378 41.06 20.40 -12.43
C GLY A 378 40.50 21.03 -11.13
N ALA A 379 39.21 21.35 -11.09
CA ALA A 379 38.59 21.84 -9.84
C ALA A 379 38.35 20.71 -8.84
N LYS A 380 38.44 21.06 -7.55
CA LYS A 380 38.06 20.17 -6.45
C LYS A 380 37.14 20.90 -5.47
N MET A 381 36.04 20.23 -5.11
CA MET A 381 34.97 20.83 -4.31
C MET A 381 34.41 19.78 -3.33
N ILE A 382 34.08 20.24 -2.11
CA ILE A 382 33.17 19.52 -1.23
C ILE A 382 31.78 20.11 -1.46
N ALA A 383 30.82 19.26 -1.78
CA ALA A 383 29.41 19.61 -1.98
C ALA A 383 28.54 18.87 -0.96
N VAL A 384 27.82 19.60 -0.15
CA VAL A 384 26.84 19.07 0.82
C VAL A 384 25.46 19.29 0.27
N LEU A 385 24.79 18.22 -0.04
CA LEU A 385 23.48 18.20 -0.70
C LEU A 385 22.40 17.97 0.36
N PRO A 386 21.60 18.98 0.71
CA PRO A 386 20.36 18.74 1.43
C PRO A 386 19.51 17.70 0.71
N GLN A 387 18.66 17.01 1.43
CA GLN A 387 17.89 15.89 0.90
C GLN A 387 17.07 16.24 -0.36
N GLU A 388 16.61 17.50 -0.48
CA GLU A 388 15.88 18.02 -1.64
C GLU A 388 16.72 18.04 -2.92
N LEU A 389 18.03 18.19 -2.77
CA LEU A 389 19.01 18.20 -3.86
C LEU A 389 19.70 16.84 -4.05
N ALA A 390 19.33 15.83 -3.24
CA ALA A 390 19.86 14.48 -3.27
C ALA A 390 18.76 13.46 -3.67
N TYR A 391 18.50 12.44 -2.86
CA TYR A 391 17.54 11.38 -3.17
C TYR A 391 16.16 11.57 -2.51
N GLY A 392 15.96 12.63 -1.74
CA GLY A 392 14.68 13.03 -1.15
C GLY A 392 13.99 11.94 -0.35
N ALA A 393 12.67 11.89 -0.46
CA ALA A 393 11.83 10.95 0.27
C ALA A 393 12.04 9.47 -0.13
N ARG A 394 12.74 9.18 -1.24
CA ARG A 394 12.97 7.80 -1.69
C ARG A 394 14.21 7.18 -1.08
N GLY A 395 15.26 7.97 -0.82
CA GLY A 395 16.59 7.43 -0.57
C GLY A 395 17.14 6.66 -1.78
N ALA A 396 18.19 5.86 -1.62
CA ALA A 396 18.72 5.00 -2.67
C ALA A 396 19.24 3.67 -2.12
N GLY A 397 18.68 2.58 -2.64
CA GLY A 397 19.03 1.23 -2.22
C GLY A 397 18.89 1.00 -0.71
N GLN A 398 19.84 0.28 -0.13
CA GLN A 398 19.94 0.09 1.33
C GLN A 398 20.94 1.05 1.96
N SER A 399 21.73 1.76 1.16
CA SER A 399 22.85 2.58 1.62
C SER A 399 22.41 4.00 1.98
N ILE A 400 21.46 4.60 1.26
CA ILE A 400 21.03 5.98 1.48
C ILE A 400 19.58 5.97 1.97
N LYS A 401 19.38 6.45 3.20
CA LYS A 401 18.07 6.52 3.83
C LYS A 401 17.20 7.61 3.17
N PRO A 402 15.86 7.49 3.27
CA PRO A 402 14.98 8.61 2.94
C PRO A 402 15.33 9.88 3.72
N PHE A 403 15.23 11.02 3.05
CA PHE A 403 15.46 12.37 3.62
C PHE A 403 16.88 12.63 4.13
N GLU A 404 17.87 11.91 3.64
CA GLU A 404 19.24 12.03 4.08
C GLU A 404 20.01 13.12 3.33
N THR A 405 20.73 13.96 4.07
CA THR A 405 21.71 14.91 3.54
C THR A 405 23.00 14.17 3.22
N LEU A 406 23.58 14.43 2.06
CA LEU A 406 24.79 13.74 1.59
C LEU A 406 25.95 14.72 1.39
N VAL A 407 27.16 14.20 1.54
CA VAL A 407 28.39 14.95 1.32
C VAL A 407 29.16 14.30 0.19
N PHE A 408 29.56 15.09 -0.80
CA PHE A 408 30.39 14.65 -1.89
C PHE A 408 31.70 15.45 -1.95
N GLU A 409 32.81 14.77 -2.01
CA GLU A 409 34.06 15.33 -2.50
C GLU A 409 34.16 15.01 -3.98
N ILE A 410 34.29 16.06 -4.83
CA ILE A 410 34.27 15.94 -6.27
C ILE A 410 35.54 16.58 -6.81
N GLU A 411 36.25 15.86 -7.66
CA GLU A 411 37.39 16.33 -8.43
C GLU A 411 37.09 16.15 -9.92
N THR A 412 37.13 17.24 -10.68
CA THR A 412 36.87 17.23 -12.11
C THR A 412 38.18 17.15 -12.88
N LEU A 413 38.29 16.17 -13.78
CA LEU A 413 39.52 15.90 -14.56
C LEU A 413 39.47 16.54 -15.93
N GLY A 414 38.28 16.90 -16.45
CA GLY A 414 38.07 17.48 -17.77
C GLY A 414 36.90 16.88 -18.51
N LEU A 415 36.78 17.18 -19.77
CA LEU A 415 35.79 16.59 -20.66
C LEU A 415 36.18 15.17 -21.10
N ASP A 416 35.20 14.36 -21.44
CA ASP A 416 35.43 13.07 -22.06
C ASP A 416 35.50 13.22 -23.59
N ASP A 417 36.72 13.41 -24.12
CA ASP A 417 36.99 13.64 -25.54
C ASP A 417 36.66 12.44 -26.43
N ALA A 418 36.30 11.30 -25.88
CA ALA A 418 35.92 10.10 -26.62
C ALA A 418 34.62 10.24 -27.44
N ALA A 419 33.86 11.32 -27.25
CA ALA A 419 32.61 11.59 -27.96
C ALA A 419 32.78 12.52 -29.19
N ALA A 420 33.94 13.17 -29.37
CA ALA A 420 34.19 14.03 -30.53
C ALA A 420 34.55 13.24 -31.82
N SER A 421 34.72 11.93 -31.72
CA SER A 421 35.01 11.09 -32.87
C SER A 421 34.19 9.81 -32.86
N LYS A 422 32.91 9.87 -33.26
CA LYS A 422 32.22 8.73 -33.89
C LYS A 422 30.74 9.01 -34.10
N ASP A 423 30.41 9.54 -35.23
CA ASP A 423 29.28 9.06 -36.01
C ASP A 423 29.59 7.63 -36.44
N LYS A 424 29.30 6.64 -35.63
CA LYS A 424 29.09 5.22 -35.98
C LYS A 424 28.49 4.47 -34.80
N PRO A 425 27.43 3.66 -35.01
CA PRO A 425 26.78 2.95 -33.89
C PRO A 425 27.69 1.81 -33.42
N ALA A 426 28.24 1.92 -32.23
CA ALA A 426 28.97 0.86 -31.57
C ALA A 426 28.08 0.15 -30.55
N LYS A 427 28.12 -1.19 -30.62
CA LYS A 427 27.46 -2.16 -29.72
C LYS A 427 27.59 -1.79 -28.25
N ALA A 428 26.47 -1.94 -27.55
CA ALA A 428 26.37 -1.81 -26.11
C ALA A 428 27.39 -2.67 -25.36
N THR A 429 28.33 -2.04 -24.69
CA THR A 429 29.14 -2.65 -23.64
C THR A 429 28.54 -2.23 -22.32
N THR A 430 28.18 -3.22 -21.52
CA THR A 430 27.51 -3.19 -20.23
C THR A 430 28.20 -2.23 -19.27
N GLN A 431 27.60 -1.07 -19.01
CA GLN A 431 28.00 -0.20 -17.91
C GLN A 431 27.15 -0.49 -16.69
N THR A 432 27.83 -0.56 -15.58
CA THR A 432 27.31 -0.82 -14.23
C THR A 432 26.08 0.04 -13.94
N LYS A 433 24.94 -0.62 -13.84
CA LYS A 433 23.66 -0.01 -13.47
C LYS A 433 23.73 0.56 -12.06
N GLN A 434 23.38 1.82 -11.88
CA GLN A 434 22.81 2.27 -10.63
C GLN A 434 21.72 1.27 -10.19
N PRO A 435 21.61 0.90 -8.92
CA PRO A 435 20.57 -0.04 -8.50
C PRO A 435 19.19 0.63 -8.60
N GLN A 436 18.53 0.45 -9.74
CA GLN A 436 17.09 0.69 -9.84
C GLN A 436 16.37 -0.55 -9.32
N THR A 437 15.91 -0.50 -8.10
CA THR A 437 14.99 -1.52 -7.58
C THR A 437 13.57 -1.22 -8.06
N THR A 438 13.21 -1.72 -9.24
CA THR A 438 11.81 -1.93 -9.59
C THR A 438 11.45 -3.38 -9.30
N LYS A 439 10.83 -3.65 -8.18
CA LYS A 439 9.98 -4.84 -8.03
C LYS A 439 8.64 -4.55 -8.68
N ALA A 440 8.55 -4.78 -9.97
CA ALA A 440 7.26 -4.91 -10.65
C ALA A 440 6.74 -6.33 -10.41
N THR A 441 5.54 -6.39 -9.89
CA THR A 441 4.70 -7.58 -9.77
C THR A 441 4.58 -8.26 -11.14
N LYS A 442 5.00 -9.52 -11.23
CA LYS A 442 4.84 -10.36 -12.41
C LYS A 442 3.36 -10.63 -12.66
N ALA A 443 2.77 -9.94 -13.62
CA ALA A 443 1.57 -10.40 -14.29
C ALA A 443 2.00 -11.36 -15.42
N THR A 444 1.64 -12.62 -15.28
CA THR A 444 1.87 -13.69 -16.25
C THR A 444 1.04 -13.42 -17.51
N LYS A 445 1.67 -12.99 -18.58
CA LYS A 445 1.06 -12.97 -19.92
C LYS A 445 1.31 -14.31 -20.57
N ALA A 446 0.26 -15.09 -20.75
CA ALA A 446 0.25 -16.29 -21.58
C ALA A 446 0.40 -15.87 -23.05
N THR A 447 1.47 -16.30 -23.68
CA THR A 447 1.73 -16.15 -25.11
C THR A 447 0.95 -17.23 -25.86
N LYS A 448 -0.08 -16.87 -26.61
CA LYS A 448 -0.67 -17.72 -27.65
C LYS A 448 0.15 -17.58 -28.94
N ASN A 449 0.89 -18.61 -29.27
CA ASN A 449 1.40 -18.86 -30.61
C ASN A 449 0.24 -19.30 -31.49
N THR A 450 -0.10 -18.54 -32.50
CA THR A 450 -0.94 -18.98 -33.62
C THR A 450 -0.09 -19.01 -34.88
N LYS A 451 0.24 -20.22 -35.33
CA LYS A 451 0.76 -20.49 -36.66
C LYS A 451 -0.34 -20.23 -37.69
N ALA A 452 -0.06 -19.37 -38.63
CA ALA A 452 -0.83 -19.20 -39.85
C ALA A 452 -0.57 -20.39 -40.80
N THR A 453 -1.61 -21.07 -41.21
CA THR A 453 -1.61 -21.94 -42.41
C THR A 453 -2.63 -21.39 -43.40
N LYS A 454 -2.15 -20.97 -44.54
CA LYS A 454 -2.93 -20.70 -45.77
C LYS A 454 -3.53 -22.01 -46.28
N ALA A 455 -4.81 -21.99 -46.62
CA ALA A 455 -5.36 -22.84 -47.66
C ALA A 455 -6.56 -22.19 -48.34
N THR A 456 -6.45 -22.12 -49.59
CA THR A 456 -7.23 -21.62 -50.71
C THR A 456 -8.68 -22.15 -50.78
N SER A 457 -9.55 -21.22 -51.17
CA SER A 457 -10.64 -21.30 -52.16
C SER A 457 -11.27 -22.67 -52.49
N LYS A 458 -12.58 -22.75 -52.34
CA LYS A 458 -13.46 -23.03 -53.47
C LYS A 458 -14.94 -22.77 -53.13
N ARG A 459 -15.53 -21.88 -53.94
CA ARG A 459 -16.93 -21.56 -54.16
C ARG A 459 -17.73 -22.81 -54.62
N LYS A 460 -18.92 -23.06 -54.03
CA LYS A 460 -20.06 -23.63 -54.82
C LYS A 460 -21.39 -23.23 -54.21
N THR A 461 -22.13 -22.51 -54.99
CA THR A 461 -23.57 -22.24 -54.94
C THR A 461 -24.41 -23.52 -55.17
N THR A 462 -25.52 -23.66 -54.50
CA THR A 462 -26.83 -24.09 -55.06
C THR A 462 -27.88 -24.15 -53.92
N LYS A 463 -28.83 -23.29 -53.96
CA LYS A 463 -30.26 -23.37 -54.38
C LYS A 463 -31.14 -24.41 -53.64
N ARG A 464 -32.05 -23.87 -52.82
CA ARG A 464 -33.55 -23.98 -52.87
C ARG A 464 -34.26 -25.31 -52.51
N ARG A 465 -35.30 -25.10 -51.71
CA ARG A 465 -36.60 -25.84 -51.55
C ARG A 465 -36.62 -26.91 -50.45
N LYS A 466 -37.50 -26.83 -49.48
CA LYS A 466 -38.92 -26.53 -49.28
C LYS A 466 -39.12 -26.11 -47.82
#